data_7ffe8266c1943b31c0203fae4fa0f078
#
_entry.id   7ffe8266c1943b31c0203fae4fa0f078
#
_cell.length_a   1.000
_cell.length_b   1.000
_cell.length_c   1.000
_cell.angle_alpha   90.00
_cell.angle_beta   90.00
_cell.angle_gamma   90.00
#
_symmetry.space_group_name_H-M   'P 1'
#
loop_
_entity.id
_entity.type
_entity.pdbx_description
1 polymer ?
#
loop_
_entity_poly.entity_id
_entity_poly.type
_entity_poly.pdbx_seq_one_letter_code
_entity_poly.pdbx_strand_id
1 'polypeptide(L)'
;MNQVPPANLPEAAMRRLAELGDRQGRIFTSALSVNEFLLVKEAGFHPLGMVLGSSIYHVGLQIGRWSSNQELTTLTQALYHARELAMSRMVAEATALGADGVVGVRLELQQKEFGSDVTEFIAVGTAVKAESHRTQTQWRTADGRPFTSDLSGQDFWTLLQSGHAPLGLVLGTCVYHIAHRGLGSVLRTVGQNAELPEYTQALYEARELAMSRMQGEAERLGAEGIVGVVLDSHNHTWGGHTTEFLAIGTAVRPYVVDHVIAPPTMVIGLDR
;
A
#
# COMPACT_ATOMS: atom_id res chain seq x y z
N MET A 1 6.04 7.97 -19.80
CA MET A 1 6.44 7.62 -18.42
C MET A 1 6.89 8.92 -17.76
N ASN A 2 6.01 9.59 -17.02
CA ASN A 2 6.41 10.74 -16.21
C ASN A 2 7.12 10.18 -14.97
N GLN A 3 8.43 10.39 -14.91
CA GLN A 3 9.18 10.10 -13.67
C GLN A 3 8.60 10.99 -12.57
N VAL A 4 8.17 10.37 -11.48
CA VAL A 4 7.85 11.11 -10.26
C VAL A 4 9.12 11.87 -9.87
N PRO A 5 9.07 13.22 -9.73
CA PRO A 5 10.26 13.99 -9.39
C PRO A 5 10.83 13.47 -8.06
N PRO A 6 12.16 13.54 -7.85
CA PRO A 6 12.78 13.11 -6.61
C PRO A 6 12.08 13.81 -5.45
N ALA A 7 11.66 13.03 -4.47
CA ALA A 7 10.88 13.50 -3.34
C ALA A 7 11.70 14.54 -2.54
N ASN A 8 11.37 15.81 -2.68
CA ASN A 8 11.89 16.83 -1.78
C ASN A 8 11.26 16.62 -0.40
N LEU A 9 12.07 16.20 0.55
CA LEU A 9 11.63 16.09 1.94
C LEU A 9 11.50 17.48 2.55
N PRO A 10 10.42 17.75 3.31
CA PRO A 10 10.29 18.98 4.08
C PRO A 10 11.42 19.14 5.10
N GLU A 11 11.83 20.39 5.40
CA GLU A 11 12.91 20.67 6.36
C GLU A 11 12.66 20.04 7.75
N ALA A 12 11.40 20.02 8.20
CA ALA A 12 11.03 19.39 9.47
C ALA A 12 11.31 17.87 9.47
N ALA A 13 11.06 17.19 8.34
CA ALA A 13 11.39 15.78 8.17
C ALA A 13 12.91 15.56 8.20
N MET A 14 13.66 16.40 7.46
CA MET A 14 15.13 16.31 7.45
C MET A 14 15.74 16.51 8.84
N ARG A 15 15.24 17.46 9.63
CA ARG A 15 15.69 17.67 11.02
C ARG A 15 15.42 16.43 11.88
N ARG A 16 14.20 15.87 11.81
CA ARG A 16 13.83 14.65 12.52
C ARG A 16 14.73 13.47 12.16
N LEU A 17 15.02 13.29 10.87
CA LEU A 17 15.89 12.22 10.38
C LEU A 17 17.35 12.39 10.84
N ALA A 18 17.88 13.61 10.81
CA ALA A 18 19.21 13.90 11.34
C ALA A 18 19.29 13.57 12.83
N GLU A 19 18.24 13.91 13.57
CA GLU A 19 18.11 13.57 14.97
C GLU A 19 18.05 12.06 15.24
N LEU A 20 17.35 11.29 14.41
CA LEU A 20 17.30 9.81 14.49
C LEU A 20 18.64 9.17 14.09
N GLY A 21 19.37 9.77 13.17
CA GLY A 21 20.68 9.28 12.70
C GLY A 21 21.79 9.43 13.75
N ASP A 22 21.67 10.41 14.64
CA ASP A 22 22.61 10.62 15.76
C ASP A 22 22.25 9.71 16.95
N ARG A 23 22.76 8.48 16.90
CA ARG A 23 22.34 7.34 17.75
C ARG A 23 22.72 7.43 19.24
N GLN A 24 23.35 8.49 19.71
CA GLN A 24 23.73 8.60 21.13
C GLN A 24 22.55 9.06 22.01
N GLY A 25 21.79 8.06 22.51
CA GLY A 25 20.86 8.26 23.63
C GLY A 25 19.44 8.69 23.28
N ARG A 26 18.99 8.57 22.01
CA ARG A 26 17.64 9.00 21.60
C ARG A 26 16.64 7.84 21.51
N ILE A 27 15.38 8.16 21.81
CA ILE A 27 14.24 7.26 21.72
C ILE A 27 13.92 7.05 20.22
N PHE A 28 13.94 5.80 19.77
CA PHE A 28 13.41 5.46 18.44
C PHE A 28 11.88 5.29 18.51
N THR A 29 11.21 5.52 17.39
CA THR A 29 9.78 5.30 17.23
C THR A 29 9.55 4.18 16.21
N SER A 30 8.48 3.39 16.38
CA SER A 30 8.10 2.33 15.46
C SER A 30 6.59 2.31 15.29
N ALA A 31 6.11 2.01 14.09
CA ALA A 31 4.70 1.77 13.81
C ALA A 31 4.28 0.31 14.11
N LEU A 32 5.26 -0.56 14.42
CA LEU A 32 5.03 -1.96 14.78
C LEU A 32 4.55 -2.08 16.22
N SER A 33 3.67 -3.04 16.49
CA SER A 33 3.35 -3.47 17.84
C SER A 33 4.58 -4.11 18.53
N VAL A 34 4.51 -4.34 19.83
CA VAL A 34 5.62 -4.96 20.60
C VAL A 34 5.96 -6.35 20.06
N ASN A 35 4.94 -7.15 19.74
CA ASN A 35 5.14 -8.50 19.19
C ASN A 35 5.75 -8.46 17.80
N GLU A 36 5.26 -7.59 16.93
CA GLU A 36 5.80 -7.41 15.58
C GLU A 36 7.26 -6.93 15.62
N PHE A 37 7.57 -6.02 16.54
CA PHE A 37 8.94 -5.55 16.76
C PHE A 37 9.90 -6.71 17.10
N LEU A 38 9.48 -7.63 17.98
CA LEU A 38 10.26 -8.82 18.32
C LEU A 38 10.45 -9.71 17.11
N LEU A 39 9.39 -10.02 16.36
CA LEU A 39 9.43 -10.91 15.20
C LEU A 39 10.29 -10.35 14.06
N VAL A 40 10.25 -9.05 13.82
CA VAL A 40 11.13 -8.39 12.85
C VAL A 40 12.60 -8.53 13.25
N LYS A 41 12.91 -8.45 14.55
CA LYS A 41 14.28 -8.70 15.05
C LYS A 41 14.67 -10.17 14.91
N GLU A 42 13.79 -11.11 15.21
CA GLU A 42 14.03 -12.54 15.01
C GLU A 42 14.22 -12.89 13.53
N ALA A 43 13.55 -12.17 12.63
CA ALA A 43 13.75 -12.25 11.18
C ALA A 43 15.16 -11.79 10.74
N GLY A 44 15.97 -11.22 11.62
CA GLY A 44 17.31 -10.72 11.32
C GLY A 44 17.31 -9.28 10.80
N PHE A 45 16.30 -8.49 11.16
CA PHE A 45 16.22 -7.08 10.81
C PHE A 45 16.22 -6.20 12.07
N HIS A 46 16.94 -5.11 12.01
CA HIS A 46 16.96 -4.11 13.07
C HIS A 46 16.06 -2.92 12.70
N PRO A 47 14.99 -2.64 13.46
CA PRO A 47 14.17 -1.44 13.27
C PRO A 47 14.98 -0.17 13.54
N LEU A 48 14.98 0.76 12.58
CA LEU A 48 15.71 2.03 12.65
C LEU A 48 14.85 3.17 13.17
N GLY A 49 13.57 3.19 12.81
CA GLY A 49 12.64 4.24 13.20
C GLY A 49 11.39 4.25 12.31
N MET A 50 10.37 4.96 12.75
CA MET A 50 9.17 5.22 11.96
C MET A 50 9.49 6.22 10.85
N VAL A 51 9.06 5.90 9.64
CA VAL A 51 9.16 6.75 8.45
C VAL A 51 7.77 7.06 7.92
N LEU A 52 7.62 8.25 7.38
CA LEU A 52 6.35 8.70 6.85
C LEU A 52 6.55 9.54 5.58
N GLY A 53 5.54 9.54 4.73
CA GLY A 53 5.42 10.46 3.61
C GLY A 53 3.99 10.93 3.49
N SER A 54 3.78 12.18 3.16
CA SER A 54 2.45 12.76 2.98
C SER A 54 2.39 13.52 1.66
N SER A 55 1.22 13.48 1.04
CA SER A 55 0.92 14.21 -0.19
C SER A 55 -0.47 14.80 -0.06
N ILE A 56 -0.57 16.13 -0.22
CA ILE A 56 -1.86 16.84 -0.24
C ILE A 56 -2.23 17.09 -1.69
N TYR A 57 -3.40 16.64 -2.09
CA TYR A 57 -3.87 16.72 -3.45
C TYR A 57 -5.22 17.45 -3.53
N HIS A 58 -5.33 18.39 -4.47
CA HIS A 58 -6.60 19.02 -4.78
C HIS A 58 -7.25 18.25 -5.94
N VAL A 59 -8.47 17.76 -5.73
CA VAL A 59 -9.25 17.05 -6.74
C VAL A 59 -10.11 18.07 -7.48
N GLY A 60 -9.75 18.38 -8.73
CA GLY A 60 -10.55 19.30 -9.56
C GLY A 60 -11.88 18.69 -10.02
N LEU A 61 -12.75 19.54 -10.54
CA LEU A 61 -14.05 19.14 -11.08
C LEU A 61 -13.88 18.09 -12.20
N GLN A 62 -14.55 16.96 -12.06
CA GLN A 62 -14.53 15.88 -13.05
C GLN A 62 -15.71 16.03 -14.00
N ILE A 63 -15.44 16.06 -15.31
CA ILE A 63 -16.48 16.08 -16.36
C ILE A 63 -16.55 14.66 -16.95
N GLY A 64 -17.56 13.89 -16.59
CA GLY A 64 -17.83 12.57 -17.11
C GLY A 64 -19.22 12.48 -17.78
N ARG A 65 -19.44 11.43 -18.56
CA ARG A 65 -20.79 11.10 -19.06
C ARG A 65 -21.57 10.39 -17.97
N TRP A 66 -22.36 11.12 -17.21
CA TRP A 66 -23.15 10.62 -16.09
C TRP A 66 -24.19 9.54 -16.44
N SER A 67 -24.43 9.33 -17.73
CA SER A 67 -25.41 8.36 -18.26
C SER A 67 -24.84 6.97 -18.53
N SER A 68 -23.55 6.75 -18.38
CA SER A 68 -22.90 5.46 -18.67
C SER A 68 -21.95 5.05 -17.56
N ASN A 69 -21.85 3.74 -17.33
CA ASN A 69 -20.82 3.15 -16.51
C ASN A 69 -19.46 3.39 -17.14
N GLN A 70 -18.52 3.98 -16.41
CA GLN A 70 -17.19 4.27 -16.94
C GLN A 70 -16.15 4.53 -15.86
N GLU A 71 -14.91 4.24 -16.19
CA GLU A 71 -13.78 4.68 -15.39
C GLU A 71 -13.58 6.21 -15.54
N LEU A 72 -13.31 6.88 -14.41
CA LEU A 72 -12.87 8.27 -14.36
C LEU A 72 -11.33 8.30 -14.41
N THR A 73 -10.77 8.07 -15.59
CA THR A 73 -9.33 7.85 -15.79
C THR A 73 -8.47 8.99 -15.24
N THR A 74 -8.88 10.24 -15.44
CA THR A 74 -8.15 11.41 -14.92
C THR A 74 -8.08 11.38 -13.40
N LEU A 75 -9.18 11.03 -12.74
CA LEU A 75 -9.25 10.94 -11.28
C LEU A 75 -8.45 9.74 -10.77
N THR A 76 -8.58 8.59 -11.42
CA THR A 76 -7.76 7.41 -11.13
C THR A 76 -6.27 7.73 -11.17
N GLN A 77 -5.80 8.40 -12.21
CA GLN A 77 -4.40 8.80 -12.35
C GLN A 77 -3.98 9.79 -11.27
N ALA A 78 -4.83 10.77 -10.94
CA ALA A 78 -4.56 11.75 -9.89
C ALA A 78 -4.37 11.08 -8.52
N LEU A 79 -5.28 10.18 -8.13
CA LEU A 79 -5.20 9.46 -6.86
C LEU A 79 -4.00 8.51 -6.82
N TYR A 80 -3.70 7.84 -7.94
CA TYR A 80 -2.50 7.02 -8.06
C TYR A 80 -1.23 7.84 -7.83
N HIS A 81 -1.06 8.97 -8.53
CA HIS A 81 0.11 9.84 -8.37
C HIS A 81 0.25 10.42 -6.97
N ALA A 82 -0.86 10.75 -6.31
CA ALA A 82 -0.82 11.26 -4.94
C ALA A 82 -0.29 10.20 -3.96
N ARG A 83 -0.71 8.93 -4.10
CA ARG A 83 -0.18 7.80 -3.31
C ARG A 83 1.29 7.54 -3.60
N GLU A 84 1.66 7.51 -4.88
CA GLU A 84 3.05 7.35 -5.30
C GLU A 84 3.96 8.43 -4.70
N LEU A 85 3.50 9.68 -4.64
CA LEU A 85 4.26 10.77 -4.05
C LEU A 85 4.42 10.59 -2.52
N ALA A 86 3.37 10.17 -1.82
CA ALA A 86 3.45 9.85 -0.40
C ALA A 86 4.44 8.69 -0.15
N MET A 87 4.32 7.61 -0.92
CA MET A 87 5.23 6.46 -0.86
C MET A 87 6.68 6.86 -1.14
N SER A 88 6.93 7.66 -2.18
CA SER A 88 8.28 8.09 -2.54
C SER A 88 8.95 8.92 -1.45
N ARG A 89 8.18 9.77 -0.73
CA ARG A 89 8.67 10.53 0.43
C ARG A 89 9.02 9.62 1.60
N MET A 90 8.17 8.65 1.91
CA MET A 90 8.44 7.65 2.94
C MET A 90 9.71 6.84 2.62
N VAL A 91 9.87 6.40 1.37
CA VAL A 91 11.09 5.67 0.91
C VAL A 91 12.32 6.57 0.97
N ALA A 92 12.20 7.87 0.66
CA ALA A 92 13.30 8.82 0.79
C ALA A 92 13.74 8.97 2.26
N GLU A 93 12.81 9.03 3.21
CA GLU A 93 13.13 9.00 4.65
C GLU A 93 13.84 7.71 5.06
N ALA A 94 13.33 6.55 4.63
CA ALA A 94 13.99 5.26 4.90
C ALA A 94 15.41 5.19 4.31
N THR A 95 15.59 5.74 3.11
CA THR A 95 16.90 5.83 2.45
C THR A 95 17.87 6.71 3.26
N ALA A 96 17.41 7.86 3.76
CA ALA A 96 18.20 8.75 4.59
C ALA A 96 18.64 8.09 5.91
N LEU A 97 17.83 7.20 6.48
CA LEU A 97 18.19 6.38 7.65
C LEU A 97 19.12 5.21 7.31
N GLY A 98 19.44 4.97 6.03
CA GLY A 98 20.24 3.84 5.59
C GLY A 98 19.54 2.48 5.69
N ALA A 99 18.22 2.47 5.65
CA ALA A 99 17.39 1.27 5.70
C ALA A 99 17.55 0.39 4.44
N ASP A 100 17.31 -0.90 4.62
CA ASP A 100 17.23 -1.86 3.52
C ASP A 100 15.76 -2.13 3.12
N GLY A 101 14.81 -1.81 4.01
CA GLY A 101 13.38 -1.93 3.74
C GLY A 101 12.50 -1.12 4.69
N VAL A 102 11.19 -1.11 4.39
CA VAL A 102 10.12 -0.57 5.24
C VAL A 102 9.05 -1.64 5.39
N VAL A 103 8.73 -2.00 6.63
CA VAL A 103 7.77 -3.04 6.99
C VAL A 103 6.55 -2.42 7.68
N GLY A 104 5.39 -3.04 7.54
CA GLY A 104 4.14 -2.58 8.12
C GLY A 104 3.68 -1.26 7.50
N VAL A 105 3.86 -1.11 6.20
CA VAL A 105 3.42 0.09 5.48
C VAL A 105 1.89 0.17 5.49
N ARG A 106 1.38 1.31 5.90
CA ARG A 106 -0.05 1.65 5.81
C ARG A 106 -0.22 2.89 4.96
N LEU A 107 -1.20 2.81 4.06
CA LEU A 107 -1.65 3.94 3.25
C LEU A 107 -2.99 4.43 3.82
N GLU A 108 -3.01 5.68 4.26
CA GLU A 108 -4.19 6.33 4.81
C GLU A 108 -4.63 7.46 3.90
N LEU A 109 -5.94 7.62 3.78
CA LEU A 109 -6.57 8.70 3.07
C LEU A 109 -7.36 9.54 4.07
N GLN A 110 -7.05 10.83 4.18
CA GLN A 110 -7.74 11.75 5.08
C GLN A 110 -8.30 12.94 4.29
N GLN A 111 -9.60 13.16 4.40
CA GLN A 111 -10.19 14.39 3.89
C GLN A 111 -9.89 15.55 4.83
N LYS A 112 -9.50 16.70 4.27
CA LYS A 112 -9.16 17.88 5.06
C LYS A 112 -10.29 18.92 5.03
N GLU A 113 -10.61 19.48 6.21
CA GLU A 113 -11.70 20.45 6.37
C GLU A 113 -11.43 21.81 5.73
N PHE A 114 -10.18 22.14 5.38
CA PHE A 114 -9.82 23.41 4.75
C PHE A 114 -10.14 23.49 3.23
N GLY A 115 -10.82 22.46 2.68
CA GLY A 115 -11.34 22.46 1.32
C GLY A 115 -12.12 21.17 1.05
N SER A 116 -13.33 21.29 0.51
CA SER A 116 -14.19 20.14 0.16
C SER A 116 -13.51 19.16 -0.81
N ASP A 117 -12.51 19.64 -1.56
CA ASP A 117 -11.85 18.92 -2.64
C ASP A 117 -10.37 18.66 -2.34
N VAL A 118 -9.97 18.74 -1.05
CA VAL A 118 -8.58 18.53 -0.63
C VAL A 118 -8.48 17.21 0.14
N THR A 119 -7.61 16.34 -0.36
CA THR A 119 -7.34 15.03 0.22
C THR A 119 -5.86 14.90 0.54
N GLU A 120 -5.55 14.39 1.73
CA GLU A 120 -4.20 14.00 2.12
C GLU A 120 -4.05 12.49 2.02
N PHE A 121 -2.96 12.07 1.38
CA PHE A 121 -2.48 10.69 1.36
C PHE A 121 -1.27 10.59 2.28
N ILE A 122 -1.29 9.63 3.18
CA ILE A 122 -0.24 9.41 4.17
C ILE A 122 0.26 7.98 4.01
N ALA A 123 1.58 7.81 3.86
CA ALA A 123 2.25 6.52 3.92
C ALA A 123 3.08 6.47 5.20
N VAL A 124 2.88 5.46 6.04
CA VAL A 124 3.60 5.28 7.31
C VAL A 124 4.10 3.84 7.39
N GLY A 125 5.33 3.66 7.88
CA GLY A 125 5.90 2.33 8.11
C GLY A 125 7.10 2.40 9.05
N THR A 126 7.72 1.25 9.29
CA THR A 126 8.96 1.16 10.08
C THR A 126 10.12 0.80 9.19
N ALA A 127 11.11 1.69 9.12
CA ALA A 127 12.38 1.45 8.43
C ALA A 127 13.18 0.37 9.14
N VAL A 128 13.68 -0.61 8.38
CA VAL A 128 14.43 -1.75 8.90
C VAL A 128 15.74 -1.93 8.15
N LYS A 129 16.76 -2.42 8.86
CA LYS A 129 18.07 -2.75 8.30
C LYS A 129 18.37 -4.22 8.54
N ALA A 130 18.78 -4.93 7.50
CA ALA A 130 19.19 -6.32 7.59
C ALA A 130 20.52 -6.45 8.37
N GLU A 131 20.61 -7.46 9.21
CA GLU A 131 21.84 -7.82 9.91
C GLU A 131 22.82 -8.51 8.93
N SER A 132 23.91 -7.85 8.62
CA SER A 132 24.88 -8.25 7.57
C SER A 132 25.52 -9.63 7.78
N HIS A 133 25.48 -10.19 8.98
CA HIS A 133 26.06 -11.49 9.30
C HIS A 133 25.08 -12.67 9.13
N ARG A 134 23.79 -12.41 8.92
CA ARG A 134 22.76 -13.46 8.80
C ARG A 134 22.36 -13.80 7.38
N THR A 135 22.55 -12.90 6.42
CA THR A 135 22.12 -13.15 5.04
C THR A 135 23.10 -12.58 4.02
N GLN A 136 23.45 -13.39 3.00
CA GLN A 136 24.10 -12.91 1.79
C GLN A 136 23.11 -12.31 0.78
N THR A 137 21.85 -12.18 1.16
CA THR A 137 20.76 -11.74 0.29
C THR A 137 20.79 -10.23 0.13
N GLN A 138 20.69 -9.78 -1.12
CA GLN A 138 20.50 -8.38 -1.41
C GLN A 138 19.01 -8.02 -1.19
N TRP A 139 18.74 -7.30 -0.12
CA TRP A 139 17.37 -6.92 0.26
C TRP A 139 16.84 -5.71 -0.50
N ARG A 140 17.71 -4.81 -0.93
CA ARG A 140 17.29 -3.63 -1.69
C ARG A 140 16.82 -4.02 -3.08
N THR A 141 15.94 -3.21 -3.64
CA THR A 141 15.46 -3.33 -5.02
C THR A 141 16.63 -3.20 -6.01
N ALA A 142 16.43 -3.60 -7.26
CA ALA A 142 17.46 -3.57 -8.29
C ALA A 142 18.07 -2.17 -8.54
N ASP A 143 17.28 -1.11 -8.27
CA ASP A 143 17.71 0.29 -8.34
C ASP A 143 18.29 0.84 -7.01
N GLY A 144 18.54 -0.06 -6.04
CA GLY A 144 19.21 0.27 -4.77
C GLY A 144 18.30 0.93 -3.72
N ARG A 145 17.00 1.05 -3.95
CA ARG A 145 16.04 1.59 -2.98
C ARG A 145 15.67 0.55 -1.91
N PRO A 146 15.28 0.97 -0.71
CA PRO A 146 14.65 0.09 0.27
C PRO A 146 13.43 -0.61 -0.30
N PHE A 147 13.25 -1.92 -0.02
CA PHE A 147 11.97 -2.59 -0.28
C PHE A 147 10.85 -1.99 0.58
N THR A 148 9.60 -2.15 0.17
CA THR A 148 8.43 -1.75 0.96
C THR A 148 7.47 -2.93 1.09
N SER A 149 6.81 -3.08 2.23
CA SER A 149 5.86 -4.17 2.48
C SER A 149 4.75 -3.69 3.41
N ASP A 150 3.50 -3.96 3.03
CA ASP A 150 2.31 -3.73 3.86
C ASP A 150 2.07 -4.84 4.90
N LEU A 151 2.82 -5.93 4.80
CA LEU A 151 2.73 -7.05 5.73
C LEU A 151 3.02 -6.59 7.16
N SER A 152 2.25 -7.11 8.13
CA SER A 152 2.54 -6.96 9.54
C SER A 152 3.93 -7.54 9.87
N GLY A 153 4.53 -7.18 10.99
CA GLY A 153 5.80 -7.77 11.40
C GLY A 153 5.73 -9.30 11.55
N GLN A 154 4.56 -9.83 11.90
CA GLN A 154 4.31 -11.27 11.97
C GLN A 154 4.28 -11.91 10.58
N ASP A 155 3.53 -11.33 9.65
CA ASP A 155 3.42 -11.84 8.28
C ASP A 155 4.75 -11.71 7.55
N PHE A 156 5.49 -10.62 7.77
CA PHE A 156 6.84 -10.43 7.25
C PHE A 156 7.80 -11.54 7.73
N TRP A 157 7.81 -11.84 9.03
CA TRP A 157 8.60 -12.95 9.58
C TRP A 157 8.19 -14.28 8.94
N THR A 158 6.88 -14.55 8.85
CA THR A 158 6.35 -15.77 8.22
C THR A 158 6.72 -15.87 6.75
N LEU A 159 6.68 -14.76 6.00
CA LEU A 159 7.09 -14.71 4.60
C LEU A 159 8.56 -15.14 4.45
N LEU A 160 9.44 -14.62 5.30
CA LEU A 160 10.86 -15.01 5.27
C LEU A 160 11.06 -16.47 5.64
N GLN A 161 10.28 -17.01 6.60
CA GLN A 161 10.30 -18.44 6.93
C GLN A 161 9.80 -19.31 5.77
N SER A 162 8.97 -18.79 4.88
CA SER A 162 8.55 -19.51 3.67
C SER A 162 9.58 -19.47 2.54
N GLY A 163 10.74 -18.85 2.74
CA GLY A 163 11.80 -18.72 1.74
C GLY A 163 11.55 -17.62 0.68
N HIS A 164 10.62 -16.69 0.94
CA HIS A 164 10.30 -15.59 0.04
C HIS A 164 10.76 -14.25 0.61
N ALA A 165 11.25 -13.38 -0.28
CA ALA A 165 11.64 -12.01 0.05
C ALA A 165 10.65 -11.00 -0.54
N PRO A 166 10.31 -9.92 0.17
CA PRO A 166 9.54 -8.83 -0.37
C PRO A 166 10.40 -8.02 -1.37
N LEU A 167 9.78 -7.61 -2.46
CA LEU A 167 10.37 -6.69 -3.45
C LEU A 167 9.84 -5.27 -3.28
N GLY A 168 8.55 -5.14 -3.07
CA GLY A 168 7.89 -3.84 -2.91
C GLY A 168 6.40 -3.98 -2.65
N LEU A 169 5.83 -3.01 -1.96
CA LEU A 169 4.39 -2.79 -1.95
C LEU A 169 3.95 -2.40 -3.35
N VAL A 170 2.94 -3.07 -3.85
CA VAL A 170 2.32 -2.83 -5.15
C VAL A 170 0.86 -2.46 -4.97
N LEU A 171 0.39 -1.55 -5.81
CA LEU A 171 -0.98 -1.07 -5.72
C LEU A 171 -1.59 -0.86 -7.12
N GLY A 172 -2.90 -0.97 -7.18
CA GLY A 172 -3.67 -0.58 -8.33
C GLY A 172 -4.95 0.10 -7.90
N THR A 173 -5.32 1.18 -8.56
CA THR A 173 -6.55 1.92 -8.25
C THR A 173 -7.42 2.08 -9.49
N CYS A 174 -8.73 2.09 -9.30
CA CYS A 174 -9.72 2.38 -10.32
C CYS A 174 -10.85 3.20 -9.70
N VAL A 175 -11.07 4.40 -10.19
CA VAL A 175 -12.24 5.21 -9.83
C VAL A 175 -13.29 5.01 -10.91
N TYR A 176 -14.43 4.49 -10.51
CA TYR A 176 -15.50 4.09 -11.43
C TYR A 176 -16.79 4.83 -11.11
N HIS A 177 -17.41 5.39 -12.15
CA HIS A 177 -18.75 5.98 -12.08
C HIS A 177 -19.78 4.94 -12.50
N ILE A 178 -20.80 4.75 -11.67
CA ILE A 178 -21.93 3.86 -11.95
C ILE A 178 -23.13 4.72 -12.34
N ALA A 179 -23.63 4.52 -13.54
CA ALA A 179 -24.75 5.28 -14.07
C ALA A 179 -26.04 5.07 -13.26
N HIS A 180 -26.85 6.12 -13.17
CA HIS A 180 -28.17 6.03 -12.55
C HIS A 180 -29.10 5.10 -13.32
N ARG A 181 -29.84 4.27 -12.61
CA ARG A 181 -30.89 3.45 -13.21
C ARG A 181 -32.03 4.34 -13.70
N GLY A 182 -32.51 4.08 -14.92
CA GLY A 182 -33.73 4.69 -15.42
C GLY A 182 -34.96 4.29 -14.58
N LEU A 183 -35.95 5.19 -14.46
CA LEU A 183 -37.19 4.97 -13.69
C LEU A 183 -37.88 3.62 -13.97
N GLY A 184 -37.81 3.11 -15.22
CA GLY A 184 -38.40 1.85 -15.60
C GLY A 184 -37.74 0.60 -14.99
N SER A 185 -36.44 0.66 -14.69
CA SER A 185 -35.71 -0.46 -14.04
C SER A 185 -35.96 -0.46 -12.52
N VAL A 186 -36.12 0.71 -11.91
CA VAL A 186 -36.47 0.86 -10.49
C VAL A 186 -37.85 0.27 -10.21
N LEU A 187 -38.84 0.56 -11.08
CA LEU A 187 -40.21 0.05 -10.93
C LEU A 187 -40.32 -1.48 -11.03
N ARG A 188 -39.42 -2.15 -11.75
CA ARG A 188 -39.41 -3.63 -11.87
C ARG A 188 -38.91 -4.34 -10.62
N THR A 189 -38.16 -3.68 -9.76
CA THR A 189 -37.54 -4.25 -8.55
C THR A 189 -38.20 -3.80 -7.26
N VAL A 190 -39.29 -3.00 -7.33
CA VAL A 190 -40.03 -2.55 -6.15
C VAL A 190 -40.67 -3.76 -5.46
N GLY A 191 -40.25 -3.99 -4.21
CA GLY A 191 -40.79 -5.08 -3.36
C GLY A 191 -40.20 -6.47 -3.64
N GLN A 192 -39.15 -6.59 -4.45
CA GLN A 192 -38.45 -7.85 -4.72
C GLN A 192 -36.97 -7.78 -4.33
N ASN A 193 -36.47 -8.84 -3.71
CA ASN A 193 -35.05 -9.04 -3.51
C ASN A 193 -34.48 -9.66 -4.81
N ALA A 194 -33.80 -8.84 -5.63
CA ALA A 194 -33.23 -9.29 -6.89
C ALA A 194 -31.82 -8.75 -7.06
N GLU A 195 -30.95 -9.54 -7.67
CA GLU A 195 -29.64 -9.08 -8.10
C GLU A 195 -29.79 -7.92 -9.11
N LEU A 196 -28.80 -7.04 -9.11
CA LEU A 196 -28.70 -5.92 -10.06
C LEU A 196 -27.52 -6.19 -11.02
N PRO A 197 -27.72 -6.98 -12.10
CA PRO A 197 -26.60 -7.48 -12.92
C PRO A 197 -25.72 -6.36 -13.50
N GLU A 198 -26.33 -5.23 -13.91
CA GLU A 198 -25.58 -4.08 -14.46
C GLU A 198 -24.62 -3.47 -13.44
N TYR A 199 -25.04 -3.40 -12.15
CA TYR A 199 -24.16 -2.92 -11.06
C TYR A 199 -23.10 -3.96 -10.73
N THR A 200 -23.49 -5.24 -10.66
CA THR A 200 -22.57 -6.34 -10.43
C THR A 200 -21.46 -6.32 -11.48
N GLN A 201 -21.79 -6.23 -12.75
CA GLN A 201 -20.81 -6.18 -13.84
C GLN A 201 -19.89 -4.97 -13.71
N ALA A 202 -20.42 -3.76 -13.48
CA ALA A 202 -19.63 -2.54 -13.33
C ALA A 202 -18.62 -2.63 -12.18
N LEU A 203 -19.05 -3.19 -11.06
CA LEU A 203 -18.16 -3.39 -9.89
C LEU A 203 -17.08 -4.45 -10.15
N TYR A 204 -17.40 -5.52 -10.89
CA TYR A 204 -16.40 -6.49 -11.31
C TYR A 204 -15.35 -5.87 -12.22
N GLU A 205 -15.79 -5.13 -13.25
CA GLU A 205 -14.87 -4.44 -14.18
C GLU A 205 -13.92 -3.49 -13.44
N ALA A 206 -14.43 -2.72 -12.49
CA ALA A 206 -13.63 -1.79 -11.71
C ALA A 206 -12.59 -2.51 -10.83
N ARG A 207 -12.98 -3.63 -10.19
CA ARG A 207 -12.07 -4.47 -9.39
C ARG A 207 -10.98 -5.09 -10.24
N GLU A 208 -11.35 -5.67 -11.38
CA GLU A 208 -10.40 -6.27 -12.33
C GLU A 208 -9.38 -5.24 -12.83
N LEU A 209 -9.81 -4.00 -13.12
CA LEU A 209 -8.91 -2.91 -13.50
C LEU A 209 -7.92 -2.57 -12.36
N ALA A 210 -8.38 -2.49 -11.12
CA ALA A 210 -7.49 -2.26 -9.98
C ALA A 210 -6.50 -3.42 -9.81
N MET A 211 -6.98 -4.66 -9.84
CA MET A 211 -6.14 -5.87 -9.73
C MET A 211 -5.10 -5.96 -10.83
N SER A 212 -5.47 -5.74 -12.08
CA SER A 212 -4.55 -5.81 -13.23
C SER A 212 -3.44 -4.75 -13.14
N ARG A 213 -3.73 -3.56 -12.62
CA ARG A 213 -2.74 -2.51 -12.39
C ARG A 213 -1.74 -2.89 -11.31
N MET A 214 -2.22 -3.44 -10.19
CA MET A 214 -1.37 -3.97 -9.13
C MET A 214 -0.46 -5.09 -9.66
N GLN A 215 -1.00 -6.03 -10.44
CA GLN A 215 -0.22 -7.10 -11.08
C GLN A 215 0.84 -6.53 -12.02
N GLY A 216 0.50 -5.54 -12.84
CA GLY A 216 1.45 -4.89 -13.73
C GLY A 216 2.59 -4.15 -12.97
N GLU A 217 2.36 -3.69 -11.73
CA GLU A 217 3.43 -3.19 -10.87
C GLU A 217 4.36 -4.31 -10.40
N ALA A 218 3.79 -5.42 -9.94
CA ALA A 218 4.55 -6.59 -9.50
C ALA A 218 5.42 -7.18 -10.64
N GLU A 219 4.87 -7.26 -11.85
CA GLU A 219 5.61 -7.68 -13.04
C GLU A 219 6.82 -6.77 -13.32
N ARG A 220 6.67 -5.45 -13.18
CA ARG A 220 7.79 -4.49 -13.34
C ARG A 220 8.88 -4.67 -12.30
N LEU A 221 8.53 -5.16 -11.11
CA LEU A 221 9.51 -5.49 -10.05
C LEU A 221 10.16 -6.86 -10.27
N GLY A 222 9.71 -7.65 -11.24
CA GLY A 222 10.16 -9.03 -11.46
C GLY A 222 9.69 -9.98 -10.37
N ALA A 223 8.51 -9.74 -9.82
CA ALA A 223 7.91 -10.59 -8.79
C ALA A 223 7.38 -11.89 -9.38
N GLU A 224 7.40 -12.95 -8.58
CA GLU A 224 6.78 -14.24 -8.90
C GLU A 224 5.38 -14.37 -8.28
N GLY A 225 5.04 -13.51 -7.32
CA GLY A 225 3.75 -13.49 -6.67
C GLY A 225 3.47 -12.20 -5.92
N ILE A 226 2.22 -12.05 -5.49
CA ILE A 226 1.78 -10.97 -4.61
C ILE A 226 1.07 -11.63 -3.42
N VAL A 227 1.45 -11.25 -2.21
CA VAL A 227 0.86 -11.79 -0.98
C VAL A 227 0.22 -10.67 -0.16
N GLY A 228 -0.68 -11.04 0.77
CA GLY A 228 -1.36 -10.08 1.63
C GLY A 228 -2.32 -9.16 0.87
N VAL A 229 -2.85 -9.59 -0.28
CA VAL A 229 -3.70 -8.74 -1.11
C VAL A 229 -4.96 -8.32 -0.38
N VAL A 230 -5.16 -7.01 -0.26
CA VAL A 230 -6.38 -6.38 0.23
C VAL A 230 -7.02 -5.60 -0.91
N LEU A 231 -8.34 -5.74 -1.05
CA LEU A 231 -9.13 -4.99 -2.01
C LEU A 231 -10.15 -4.14 -1.26
N ASP A 232 -9.86 -2.86 -1.17
CA ASP A 232 -10.71 -1.87 -0.52
C ASP A 232 -11.59 -1.12 -1.50
N SER A 233 -12.73 -0.62 -1.02
CA SER A 233 -13.61 0.24 -1.79
C SER A 233 -14.00 1.47 -0.99
N HIS A 234 -13.81 2.65 -1.57
CA HIS A 234 -14.13 3.93 -0.96
C HIS A 234 -15.13 4.70 -1.82
N ASN A 235 -16.24 5.11 -1.21
CA ASN A 235 -17.18 5.99 -1.87
C ASN A 235 -16.73 7.45 -1.67
N HIS A 236 -16.53 8.15 -2.76
CA HIS A 236 -16.13 9.54 -2.73
C HIS A 236 -17.33 10.49 -2.85
N THR A 237 -17.30 11.58 -2.08
CA THR A 237 -18.33 12.61 -2.09
C THR A 237 -18.25 13.54 -3.30
N TRP A 238 -17.20 13.47 -4.10
CA TRP A 238 -16.95 14.37 -5.26
C TRP A 238 -17.86 14.14 -6.47
N GLY A 239 -18.67 13.12 -6.44
CA GLY A 239 -19.68 12.84 -7.44
C GLY A 239 -20.63 11.75 -6.95
N GLY A 240 -21.92 11.95 -7.05
CA GLY A 240 -22.88 10.92 -6.74
C GLY A 240 -22.57 9.64 -7.53
N HIS A 241 -22.56 8.47 -6.88
CA HIS A 241 -22.32 7.15 -7.50
C HIS A 241 -20.88 6.91 -8.03
N THR A 242 -19.89 7.55 -7.40
CA THR A 242 -18.48 7.32 -7.72
C THR A 242 -17.83 6.47 -6.63
N THR A 243 -17.28 5.31 -6.99
CA THR A 243 -16.59 4.41 -6.09
C THR A 243 -15.15 4.22 -6.56
N GLU A 244 -14.19 4.31 -5.65
CA GLU A 244 -12.82 3.92 -5.87
C GLU A 244 -12.62 2.49 -5.40
N PHE A 245 -11.92 1.69 -6.21
CA PHE A 245 -11.37 0.39 -5.83
C PHE A 245 -9.86 0.51 -5.74
N LEU A 246 -9.31 0.03 -4.64
CA LEU A 246 -7.88 0.04 -4.35
C LEU A 246 -7.45 -1.39 -4.02
N ALA A 247 -6.57 -1.95 -4.86
CA ALA A 247 -5.90 -3.22 -4.60
C ALA A 247 -4.49 -2.93 -4.10
N ILE A 248 -4.09 -3.52 -2.98
CA ILE A 248 -2.76 -3.38 -2.38
C ILE A 248 -2.25 -4.75 -1.99
N GLY A 249 -0.93 -4.96 -2.08
CA GLY A 249 -0.27 -6.16 -1.59
C GLY A 249 1.23 -6.03 -1.67
N THR A 250 1.95 -7.03 -1.17
CA THR A 250 3.41 -7.10 -1.24
C THR A 250 3.85 -8.04 -2.35
N ALA A 251 4.58 -7.52 -3.33
CA ALA A 251 5.24 -8.30 -4.38
C ALA A 251 6.42 -9.09 -3.80
N VAL A 252 6.53 -10.37 -4.14
CA VAL A 252 7.50 -11.29 -3.55
C VAL A 252 8.23 -12.12 -4.60
N ARG A 253 9.42 -12.60 -4.23
CA ARG A 253 10.18 -13.61 -4.98
C ARG A 253 10.80 -14.63 -4.04
N PRO A 254 11.02 -15.88 -4.47
CA PRO A 254 11.87 -16.82 -3.75
C PRO A 254 13.29 -16.25 -3.59
N TYR A 255 13.90 -16.45 -2.42
CA TYR A 255 15.32 -16.13 -2.20
C TYR A 255 16.11 -17.31 -1.69
N VAL A 256 15.43 -18.39 -1.32
CA VAL A 256 16.03 -19.68 -0.94
C VAL A 256 15.55 -20.73 -1.93
N VAL A 257 16.48 -21.39 -2.59
CA VAL A 257 16.20 -22.52 -3.48
C VAL A 257 16.04 -23.78 -2.62
N ASP A 258 15.09 -24.64 -2.97
CA ASP A 258 14.79 -25.90 -2.26
C ASP A 258 14.44 -25.71 -0.77
N HIS A 259 13.68 -24.67 -0.47
CA HIS A 259 13.25 -24.36 0.89
C HIS A 259 12.30 -25.43 1.42
N VAL A 260 12.64 -26.04 2.57
CA VAL A 260 11.76 -26.96 3.30
C VAL A 260 11.06 -26.18 4.40
N ILE A 261 9.76 -25.97 4.26
CA ILE A 261 8.94 -25.34 5.29
C ILE A 261 8.76 -26.32 6.46
N ALA A 262 9.21 -25.93 7.64
CA ALA A 262 8.95 -26.72 8.85
C ALA A 262 7.42 -26.89 9.07
N PRO A 263 6.95 -28.08 9.45
CA PRO A 263 5.54 -28.26 9.73
C PRO A 263 5.11 -27.30 10.84
N PRO A 264 3.91 -26.68 10.72
CA PRO A 264 3.44 -25.72 11.71
C PRO A 264 3.30 -26.39 13.07
N THR A 265 3.89 -25.80 14.11
CA THR A 265 3.70 -26.23 15.49
C THR A 265 2.34 -25.71 15.95
N MET A 266 1.41 -26.61 16.25
CA MET A 266 0.10 -26.23 16.78
C MET A 266 0.28 -25.67 18.19
N VAL A 267 0.06 -24.37 18.36
CA VAL A 267 -0.02 -23.73 19.68
C VAL A 267 -1.49 -23.74 20.10
N ILE A 268 -1.84 -24.63 21.03
CA ILE A 268 -3.17 -24.62 21.66
C ILE A 268 -3.11 -23.60 22.79
N GLY A 269 -3.76 -22.45 22.60
CA GLY A 269 -4.00 -21.50 23.69
C GLY A 269 -4.93 -22.16 24.71
N LEU A 270 -4.41 -22.42 25.90
CA LEU A 270 -5.24 -22.79 27.05
C LEU A 270 -5.79 -21.47 27.64
N ASP A 271 -6.86 -20.98 27.06
CA ASP A 271 -7.65 -19.92 27.69
C ASP A 271 -8.25 -20.48 28.98
N ARG A 272 -7.82 -19.89 30.11
CA ARG A 272 -8.37 -20.13 31.44
C ARG A 272 -9.54 -19.19 31.70
#